data_586538070c9867631f21e0172a803437
#
_entry.id   586538070c9867631f21e0172a803437
#
_cell.length_a   1.000
_cell.length_b   1.000
_cell.length_c   1.000
_cell.angle_alpha   90.00
_cell.angle_beta   90.00
_cell.angle_gamma   90.00
#
_symmetry.space_group_name_H-M   'P 1'
#
loop_
_entity.id
_entity.type
_entity.pdbx_description
1 polymer ?
#
loop_
_entity_poly.entity_id
_entity_poly.type
_entity_poly.pdbx_seq_one_letter_code
_entity_poly.pdbx_strand_id
1 'polypeptide(L)'
;MLTLFSEVVLISFFKRLNGGKMKKLSKILLAISFVLSLTTSAFATTVTAVSWGGAYTESQKLGYGDPTAKKLGINIAWVDYSGGLSEIKAQKEAGKITWDIIDVFAMDTITGCDEGLFVEFDFDKDFPPAPDGTPASKDFFTAMPSKCAVGNILYSWNYAYNTDNVKGTPKTIKDFFNTKKFPGKRAIYKSALTNLEIALAADGIKPGKGGAKIYKALETEKGVERAMNKIKELCTDPKGGCVFWSAGAQPPELLVSGEVVMATGWNGRFFNAEIGEGAPIKQVWDGQGLDYEYFVQVKGGPNDANGMAKKALAMMTSSEMLAGSAKYIAYAPWRKSSISIMEKGEPWYKDGKTNMVPQMPTAPANTKNYFLVDPIFWADNGTELGEKWEAMKAGL
;
A
#
# COMPACT_ATOMS: atom_id res chain seq x y z
N MET A 1 21.17 2.63 -38.41
CA MET A 1 21.20 2.53 -39.87
C MET A 1 20.59 3.75 -40.60
N LEU A 2 19.92 4.67 -39.92
CA LEU A 2 19.37 5.92 -40.51
C LEU A 2 20.34 7.12 -40.49
N THR A 3 21.41 7.08 -39.75
CA THR A 3 22.39 8.20 -39.60
C THR A 3 23.44 8.26 -40.73
N LEU A 4 23.68 7.17 -41.41
CA LEU A 4 24.68 7.10 -42.53
C LEU A 4 24.10 7.56 -43.87
N PHE A 5 22.80 7.58 -44.05
CA PHE A 5 22.16 8.03 -45.30
C PHE A 5 22.05 9.53 -45.44
N SER A 6 22.06 10.29 -44.33
CA SER A 6 21.94 11.76 -44.32
C SER A 6 23.26 12.44 -44.68
N GLU A 7 24.41 11.87 -44.34
CA GLU A 7 25.73 12.51 -44.63
C GLU A 7 26.12 12.41 -46.12
N VAL A 8 25.78 11.32 -46.76
CA VAL A 8 26.15 11.12 -48.18
C VAL A 8 25.33 12.02 -49.13
N VAL A 9 24.08 12.30 -48.79
CA VAL A 9 23.21 13.22 -49.55
C VAL A 9 23.62 14.67 -49.37
N LEU A 10 24.07 15.10 -48.18
CA LEU A 10 24.56 16.44 -47.94
C LEU A 10 25.84 16.74 -48.67
N ILE A 11 26.80 15.80 -48.72
CA ILE A 11 28.10 16.02 -49.37
C ILE A 11 27.96 16.14 -50.88
N SER A 12 27.01 15.46 -51.52
CA SER A 12 26.76 15.55 -52.96
C SER A 12 26.06 16.85 -53.36
N PHE A 13 25.31 17.48 -52.47
CA PHE A 13 24.64 18.75 -52.66
C PHE A 13 25.60 19.94 -52.60
N PHE A 14 26.62 19.89 -51.73
CA PHE A 14 27.61 20.94 -51.53
C PHE A 14 28.62 21.11 -52.68
N LYS A 15 28.82 20.08 -53.51
CA LYS A 15 29.76 20.13 -54.68
C LYS A 15 29.21 20.90 -55.89
N ARG A 16 27.95 21.39 -55.84
CA ARG A 16 27.28 22.01 -56.98
C ARG A 16 27.01 23.55 -56.83
N LEU A 17 27.47 24.17 -55.75
CA LEU A 17 27.16 25.60 -55.50
C LEU A 17 28.41 26.51 -55.64
N ASN A 18 28.33 27.47 -56.53
CA ASN A 18 29.41 28.45 -56.80
C ASN A 18 29.62 29.43 -55.60
N GLY A 19 30.89 29.77 -55.33
CA GLY A 19 31.46 30.30 -54.07
C GLY A 19 30.87 31.63 -53.51
N GLY A 20 29.97 32.33 -54.15
CA GLY A 20 29.38 33.57 -53.63
C GLY A 20 28.12 33.44 -52.78
N LYS A 21 27.38 32.34 -52.95
CA LYS A 21 26.16 32.04 -52.16
C LYS A 21 26.40 31.24 -50.91
N MET A 22 27.58 30.64 -50.78
CA MET A 22 27.96 29.76 -49.64
C MET A 22 28.00 30.46 -48.28
N LYS A 23 28.45 31.74 -48.21
CA LYS A 23 28.54 32.46 -46.93
C LYS A 23 27.17 32.82 -46.30
N LYS A 24 26.10 32.95 -47.10
CA LYS A 24 24.73 33.17 -46.58
C LYS A 24 24.05 31.85 -46.21
N LEU A 25 24.25 30.78 -47.01
CA LEU A 25 23.70 29.45 -46.71
C LEU A 25 24.36 28.83 -45.47
N SER A 26 25.70 29.01 -45.27
CA SER A 26 26.37 28.44 -44.09
C SER A 26 25.88 29.10 -42.79
N LYS A 27 25.56 30.42 -42.79
CA LYS A 27 24.99 31.08 -41.63
C LYS A 27 23.54 30.62 -41.32
N ILE A 28 22.75 30.31 -42.34
CA ILE A 28 21.39 29.81 -42.18
C ILE A 28 21.42 28.33 -41.71
N LEU A 29 22.32 27.52 -42.23
CA LEU A 29 22.50 26.12 -41.80
C LEU A 29 23.06 26.01 -40.37
N LEU A 30 23.99 26.92 -39.97
CA LEU A 30 24.46 27.00 -38.59
C LEU A 30 23.33 27.43 -37.62
N ALA A 31 22.46 28.37 -38.04
CA ALA A 31 21.33 28.81 -37.24
C ALA A 31 20.26 27.71 -37.11
N ILE A 32 20.03 26.94 -38.17
CA ILE A 32 19.10 25.79 -38.15
C ILE A 32 19.66 24.64 -37.31
N SER A 33 20.97 24.35 -37.39
CA SER A 33 21.62 23.33 -36.56
C SER A 33 21.61 23.73 -35.07
N PHE A 34 21.73 25.02 -34.77
CA PHE A 34 21.66 25.53 -33.38
C PHE A 34 20.24 25.52 -32.80
N VAL A 35 19.21 25.66 -33.63
CA VAL A 35 17.79 25.53 -33.23
C VAL A 35 17.37 24.07 -33.10
N LEU A 36 17.89 23.14 -33.94
CA LEU A 36 17.63 21.71 -33.82
C LEU A 36 18.32 21.06 -32.62
N SER A 37 19.43 21.63 -32.12
CA SER A 37 20.14 21.09 -30.94
C SER A 37 19.50 21.52 -29.60
N LEU A 38 18.48 22.37 -29.62
CA LEU A 38 17.77 22.83 -28.42
C LEU A 38 16.47 22.03 -28.13
N THR A 39 16.09 21.12 -28.97
CA THR A 39 15.02 20.14 -28.66
C THR A 39 15.63 18.85 -28.10
N THR A 40 16.43 18.94 -27.05
CA THR A 40 16.57 17.81 -26.14
C THR A 40 15.17 17.59 -25.57
N SER A 41 14.47 16.59 -26.04
CA SER A 41 13.33 16.06 -25.33
C SER A 41 13.86 15.73 -23.93
N ALA A 42 13.65 16.62 -22.98
CA ALA A 42 13.89 16.32 -21.60
C ALA A 42 12.95 15.15 -21.31
N PHE A 43 13.47 13.93 -21.31
CA PHE A 43 12.73 12.79 -20.81
C PHE A 43 12.31 13.16 -19.39
N ALA A 44 11.00 13.24 -19.16
CA ALA A 44 10.48 13.54 -17.83
C ALA A 44 11.09 12.53 -16.85
N THR A 45 11.63 13.03 -15.73
CA THR A 45 12.16 12.16 -14.67
C THR A 45 11.08 11.16 -14.27
N THR A 46 11.43 9.88 -14.17
CA THR A 46 10.50 8.84 -13.73
C THR A 46 10.85 8.41 -12.32
N VAL A 47 9.92 8.58 -11.40
CA VAL A 47 10.00 8.06 -10.02
C VAL A 47 9.26 6.73 -9.98
N THR A 48 9.90 5.67 -9.48
CA THR A 48 9.29 4.35 -9.32
C THR A 48 8.69 4.22 -7.94
N ALA A 49 7.36 4.07 -7.88
CA ALA A 49 6.61 3.83 -6.65
C ALA A 49 6.14 2.37 -6.61
N VAL A 50 6.34 1.71 -5.48
CA VAL A 50 6.00 0.30 -5.27
C VAL A 50 4.82 0.21 -4.31
N SER A 51 3.81 -0.61 -4.64
CA SER A 51 2.60 -0.77 -3.84
C SER A 51 2.00 -2.17 -3.98
N TRP A 52 0.85 -2.38 -3.34
CA TRP A 52 0.20 -3.68 -3.12
C TRP A 52 -0.78 -4.12 -4.23
N GLY A 53 -0.75 -3.48 -5.38
CA GLY A 53 -1.52 -3.84 -6.55
C GLY A 53 -3.04 -3.59 -6.48
N GLY A 54 -3.71 -3.86 -7.60
CA GLY A 54 -5.17 -3.82 -7.75
C GLY A 54 -5.81 -2.48 -7.39
N ALA A 55 -7.01 -2.52 -6.81
CA ALA A 55 -7.78 -1.32 -6.46
C ALA A 55 -7.04 -0.34 -5.54
N TYR A 56 -6.09 -0.80 -4.74
CA TYR A 56 -5.31 0.09 -3.88
C TYR A 56 -4.27 0.89 -4.68
N THR A 57 -3.43 0.24 -5.48
CA THR A 57 -2.50 0.97 -6.36
C THR A 57 -3.25 1.92 -7.27
N GLU A 58 -4.43 1.52 -7.79
CA GLU A 58 -5.25 2.40 -8.62
C GLU A 58 -5.76 3.63 -7.83
N SER A 59 -6.19 3.45 -6.58
CA SER A 59 -6.58 4.58 -5.72
C SER A 59 -5.43 5.54 -5.44
N GLN A 60 -4.23 5.02 -5.32
CA GLN A 60 -3.00 5.81 -5.14
C GLN A 60 -2.64 6.58 -6.40
N LYS A 61 -2.71 5.95 -7.56
CA LYS A 61 -2.51 6.63 -8.85
C LYS A 61 -3.45 7.81 -8.99
N LEU A 62 -4.75 7.58 -8.88
CA LEU A 62 -5.78 8.58 -9.09
C LEU A 62 -5.80 9.65 -7.98
N GLY A 63 -5.55 9.26 -6.72
CA GLY A 63 -5.68 10.13 -5.56
C GLY A 63 -4.51 11.08 -5.36
N TYR A 64 -3.29 10.61 -5.57
CA TYR A 64 -2.08 11.41 -5.37
C TYR A 64 -0.96 11.20 -6.39
N GLY A 65 -0.84 10.04 -7.03
CA GLY A 65 0.21 9.77 -8.01
C GLY A 65 0.14 10.69 -9.23
N ASP A 66 -0.96 10.62 -9.98
CA ASP A 66 -1.18 11.43 -11.17
C ASP A 66 -1.21 12.95 -10.88
N PRO A 67 -1.90 13.42 -9.80
CA PRO A 67 -1.82 14.81 -9.40
C PRO A 67 -0.40 15.27 -9.08
N THR A 68 0.41 14.44 -8.39
CA THR A 68 1.81 14.73 -8.09
C THR A 68 2.66 14.76 -9.36
N ALA A 69 2.51 13.75 -10.22
CA ALA A 69 3.22 13.68 -11.50
C ALA A 69 2.98 14.94 -12.34
N LYS A 70 1.71 15.36 -12.44
CA LYS A 70 1.33 16.58 -13.16
C LYS A 70 1.93 17.85 -12.53
N LYS A 71 1.89 17.99 -11.20
CA LYS A 71 2.41 19.18 -10.51
C LYS A 71 3.92 19.31 -10.60
N LEU A 72 4.65 18.20 -10.57
CA LEU A 72 6.11 18.15 -10.61
C LEU A 72 6.68 18.04 -12.04
N GLY A 73 5.86 17.79 -13.05
CA GLY A 73 6.31 17.56 -14.43
C GLY A 73 7.16 16.30 -14.58
N ILE A 74 6.81 15.24 -13.86
CA ILE A 74 7.50 13.94 -13.83
C ILE A 74 6.54 12.81 -14.24
N ASN A 75 7.10 11.60 -14.41
CA ASN A 75 6.31 10.38 -14.47
C ASN A 75 6.41 9.65 -13.12
N ILE A 76 5.33 8.99 -12.67
CA ILE A 76 5.36 8.04 -11.58
C ILE A 76 5.03 6.67 -12.15
N ALA A 77 6.01 5.78 -12.17
CA ALA A 77 5.84 4.38 -12.58
C ALA A 77 5.48 3.55 -11.35
N TRP A 78 4.40 2.77 -11.44
CA TRP A 78 3.95 1.93 -10.35
C TRP A 78 4.34 0.47 -10.57
N VAL A 79 4.85 -0.15 -9.52
CA VAL A 79 5.22 -1.58 -9.47
C VAL A 79 4.42 -2.23 -8.35
N ASP A 80 3.78 -3.34 -8.63
CA ASP A 80 3.06 -4.11 -7.62
C ASP A 80 3.98 -5.16 -7.00
N TYR A 81 3.88 -5.36 -5.67
CA TYR A 81 4.62 -6.36 -4.93
C TYR A 81 3.75 -7.04 -3.85
N SER A 82 4.29 -8.03 -3.16
CA SER A 82 3.55 -8.81 -2.15
C SER A 82 4.10 -8.63 -0.73
N GLY A 83 4.75 -7.48 -0.47
CA GLY A 83 5.28 -7.09 0.84
C GLY A 83 6.64 -7.67 1.20
N GLY A 84 7.19 -7.17 2.30
CA GLY A 84 8.47 -7.56 2.86
C GLY A 84 9.68 -6.89 2.21
N LEU A 85 10.86 -7.15 2.75
CA LEU A 85 12.10 -6.48 2.38
C LEU A 85 13.00 -7.29 1.44
N SER A 86 12.63 -8.52 1.10
CA SER A 86 13.51 -9.45 0.37
C SER A 86 13.94 -8.91 -1.00
N GLU A 87 13.02 -8.30 -1.75
CA GLU A 87 13.33 -7.80 -3.09
C GLU A 87 14.24 -6.58 -3.06
N ILE A 88 14.00 -5.62 -2.16
CA ILE A 88 14.87 -4.45 -2.05
C ILE A 88 16.26 -4.82 -1.51
N LYS A 89 16.35 -5.82 -0.62
CA LYS A 89 17.64 -6.39 -0.18
C LYS A 89 18.40 -7.00 -1.36
N ALA A 90 17.74 -7.80 -2.20
CA ALA A 90 18.35 -8.39 -3.39
C ALA A 90 18.81 -7.33 -4.40
N GLN A 91 18.04 -6.26 -4.62
CA GLN A 91 18.45 -5.14 -5.47
C GLN A 91 19.69 -4.42 -4.93
N LYS A 92 19.76 -4.21 -3.61
CA LYS A 92 20.92 -3.59 -2.95
C LYS A 92 22.17 -4.48 -3.07
N GLU A 93 22.04 -5.79 -2.82
CA GLU A 93 23.13 -6.75 -2.95
C GLU A 93 23.64 -6.85 -4.39
N ALA A 94 22.74 -6.79 -5.39
CA ALA A 94 23.09 -6.75 -6.79
C ALA A 94 23.71 -5.41 -7.25
N GLY A 95 23.75 -4.39 -6.38
CA GLY A 95 24.24 -3.05 -6.71
C GLY A 95 23.39 -2.33 -7.75
N LYS A 96 22.13 -2.74 -7.94
CA LYS A 96 21.21 -2.20 -8.96
C LYS A 96 19.84 -1.96 -8.35
N ILE A 97 19.68 -0.80 -7.71
CA ILE A 97 18.40 -0.36 -7.16
C ILE A 97 17.57 0.28 -8.27
N THR A 98 16.31 -0.12 -8.40
CA THR A 98 15.36 0.37 -9.40
C THR A 98 14.13 1.03 -8.79
N TRP A 99 13.94 0.91 -7.48
CA TRP A 99 12.83 1.46 -6.72
C TRP A 99 13.21 2.78 -6.04
N ASP A 100 12.27 3.73 -5.98
CA ASP A 100 12.47 5.02 -5.31
C ASP A 100 11.64 5.13 -4.03
N ILE A 101 10.38 4.73 -4.08
CA ILE A 101 9.42 4.82 -2.98
C ILE A 101 8.72 3.47 -2.82
N ILE A 102 8.56 3.01 -1.59
CA ILE A 102 7.86 1.75 -1.30
C ILE A 102 6.78 2.01 -0.26
N ASP A 103 5.60 1.46 -0.48
CA ASP A 103 4.50 1.39 0.48
C ASP A 103 4.65 0.10 1.29
N VAL A 104 4.93 0.20 2.58
CA VAL A 104 5.36 -0.92 3.44
C VAL A 104 4.56 -1.02 4.72
N PHE A 105 4.52 -2.21 5.32
CA PHE A 105 4.03 -2.39 6.69
C PHE A 105 4.88 -1.63 7.71
N ALA A 106 4.27 -1.28 8.83
CA ALA A 106 4.93 -0.54 9.91
C ALA A 106 6.22 -1.23 10.40
N MET A 107 6.20 -2.54 10.57
CA MET A 107 7.38 -3.33 11.00
C MET A 107 8.52 -3.29 9.98
N ASP A 108 8.22 -3.27 8.68
CA ASP A 108 9.23 -3.19 7.63
C ASP A 108 9.95 -1.84 7.64
N THR A 109 9.27 -0.76 8.11
CA THR A 109 9.91 0.55 8.26
C THR A 109 11.00 0.52 9.35
N ILE A 110 10.80 -0.22 10.43
CA ILE A 110 11.76 -0.37 11.54
C ILE A 110 12.96 -1.16 11.04
N THR A 111 12.72 -2.40 10.61
CA THR A 111 13.77 -3.31 10.15
C THR A 111 14.57 -2.72 8.99
N GLY A 112 13.90 -2.17 7.98
CA GLY A 112 14.57 -1.62 6.80
C GLY A 112 15.34 -0.32 7.09
N CYS A 113 14.90 0.48 8.08
CA CYS A 113 15.62 1.66 8.53
C CYS A 113 16.90 1.25 9.27
N ASP A 114 16.82 0.29 10.20
CA ASP A 114 17.96 -0.22 10.98
C ASP A 114 19.01 -0.89 10.07
N GLU A 115 18.59 -1.58 9.02
CA GLU A 115 19.46 -2.17 8.01
C GLU A 115 20.01 -1.14 6.97
N GLY A 116 19.63 0.13 7.09
CA GLY A 116 20.10 1.19 6.21
C GLY A 116 19.62 1.03 4.75
N LEU A 117 18.41 0.49 4.55
CA LEU A 117 17.77 0.37 3.23
C LEU A 117 17.07 1.67 2.84
N PHE A 118 16.65 2.48 3.81
CA PHE A 118 15.81 3.64 3.60
C PHE A 118 16.49 4.93 4.02
N VAL A 119 15.99 6.05 3.49
CA VAL A 119 16.44 7.41 3.81
C VAL A 119 15.78 7.86 5.11
N GLU A 120 16.56 8.41 6.04
CA GLU A 120 16.03 9.09 7.21
C GLU A 120 15.46 10.46 6.85
N PHE A 121 14.35 10.85 7.49
CA PHE A 121 13.69 12.13 7.29
C PHE A 121 13.88 13.08 8.48
N ASP A 122 14.08 14.37 8.16
CA ASP A 122 13.82 15.48 9.07
C ASP A 122 12.36 15.91 8.86
N PHE A 123 11.45 15.38 9.69
CA PHE A 123 10.04 15.26 9.39
C PHE A 123 9.37 16.61 9.06
N ASP A 124 9.53 17.63 9.92
CA ASP A 124 8.89 18.92 9.69
C ASP A 124 9.55 19.76 8.61
N LYS A 125 10.79 19.42 8.21
CA LYS A 125 11.51 20.04 7.11
C LYS A 125 11.22 19.38 5.77
N ASP A 126 11.13 18.05 5.77
CA ASP A 126 10.98 17.27 4.56
C ASP A 126 9.51 17.18 4.09
N PHE A 127 8.53 17.29 5.02
CA PHE A 127 7.11 17.19 4.72
C PHE A 127 6.34 18.50 4.95
N PRO A 128 5.39 18.84 4.06
CA PRO A 128 4.65 20.10 4.17
C PRO A 128 3.76 20.11 5.43
N PRO A 129 3.56 21.28 6.07
CA PRO A 129 2.60 21.45 7.14
C PRO A 129 1.16 21.22 6.65
N ALA A 130 0.22 21.10 7.58
CA ALA A 130 -1.21 21.13 7.28
C ALA A 130 -1.64 22.49 6.70
N PRO A 131 -2.80 22.60 6.02
CA PRO A 131 -3.27 23.85 5.44
C PRO A 131 -3.44 25.02 6.43
N ASP A 132 -3.62 24.72 7.72
CA ASP A 132 -3.72 25.71 8.80
C ASP A 132 -2.35 26.12 9.40
N GLY A 133 -1.25 25.57 8.86
CA GLY A 133 0.13 25.81 9.33
C GLY A 133 0.58 24.86 10.43
N THR A 134 -0.24 23.89 10.87
CA THR A 134 0.17 22.87 11.84
C THR A 134 1.35 22.07 11.27
N PRO A 135 2.50 21.94 11.97
CA PRO A 135 3.65 21.15 11.52
C PRO A 135 3.27 19.71 11.20
N ALA A 136 3.94 19.10 10.21
CA ALA A 136 3.66 17.75 9.78
C ALA A 136 3.70 16.74 10.94
N SER A 137 4.70 16.84 11.82
CA SER A 137 4.86 15.98 13.01
C SER A 137 3.67 15.99 13.98
N LYS A 138 2.83 17.03 13.95
CA LYS A 138 1.64 17.19 14.79
C LYS A 138 0.33 16.86 14.07
N ASP A 139 0.34 16.90 12.74
CA ASP A 139 -0.83 16.62 11.90
C ASP A 139 -1.07 15.12 11.70
N PHE A 140 -0.03 14.31 11.70
CA PHE A 140 -0.19 12.85 11.68
C PHE A 140 -0.77 12.33 13.00
N PHE A 141 -1.49 11.19 12.96
CA PHE A 141 -2.24 10.69 14.13
C PHE A 141 -1.34 10.23 15.27
N THR A 142 -0.19 9.62 14.97
CA THR A 142 0.82 9.22 15.94
C THR A 142 2.21 9.55 15.44
N ALA A 143 3.22 9.40 16.31
CA ALA A 143 4.62 9.40 15.90
C ALA A 143 4.89 8.26 14.90
N MET A 144 5.82 8.49 13.98
CA MET A 144 6.25 7.46 13.04
C MET A 144 7.01 6.33 13.76
N PRO A 145 6.89 5.07 13.29
CA PRO A 145 7.55 3.93 13.92
C PRO A 145 9.07 3.97 13.74
N SER A 146 9.56 4.63 12.71
CA SER A 146 10.99 4.86 12.47
C SER A 146 11.22 6.24 11.86
N LYS A 147 12.48 6.69 11.84
CA LYS A 147 12.86 7.94 11.17
C LYS A 147 12.76 7.89 9.64
N CYS A 148 12.63 6.69 9.08
CA CYS A 148 12.57 6.48 7.63
C CYS A 148 11.12 6.41 7.10
N ALA A 149 10.12 6.52 7.98
CA ALA A 149 8.71 6.33 7.64
C ALA A 149 7.96 7.67 7.50
N VAL A 150 7.02 7.72 6.56
CA VAL A 150 5.96 8.73 6.52
C VAL A 150 4.61 8.04 6.35
N GLY A 151 3.63 8.42 7.17
CA GLY A 151 2.30 7.80 7.17
C GLY A 151 1.54 7.99 5.87
N ASN A 152 0.94 6.92 5.37
CA ASN A 152 0.11 6.90 4.17
C ASN A 152 -1.36 6.69 4.54
N ILE A 153 -1.72 5.50 4.99
CA ILE A 153 -3.10 5.14 5.34
C ILE A 153 -3.19 4.39 6.67
N LEU A 154 -4.40 4.45 7.28
CA LEU A 154 -4.87 3.48 8.26
C LEU A 154 -5.85 2.53 7.58
N TYR A 155 -5.67 1.25 7.80
CA TYR A 155 -6.52 0.21 7.23
C TYR A 155 -6.88 -0.84 8.29
N SER A 156 -7.69 -1.79 7.92
CA SER A 156 -8.14 -2.84 8.81
C SER A 156 -7.97 -4.21 8.19
N TRP A 157 -7.46 -5.13 8.99
CA TRP A 157 -7.62 -6.56 8.82
C TRP A 157 -8.95 -6.95 9.44
N ASN A 158 -9.99 -7.05 8.62
CA ASN A 158 -11.30 -7.50 9.03
C ASN A 158 -11.67 -8.76 8.25
N TYR A 159 -12.92 -9.22 8.34
CA TYR A 159 -13.39 -10.25 7.45
C TYR A 159 -14.66 -9.84 6.72
N ALA A 160 -14.89 -10.47 5.58
CA ALA A 160 -16.14 -10.37 4.85
C ALA A 160 -16.72 -11.76 4.58
N TYR A 161 -17.99 -11.79 4.23
CA TYR A 161 -18.69 -13.01 3.86
C TYR A 161 -19.52 -12.80 2.60
N ASN A 162 -19.72 -13.87 1.83
CA ASN A 162 -20.61 -13.85 0.66
C ASN A 162 -22.07 -14.02 1.15
N THR A 163 -22.91 -13.03 0.81
CA THR A 163 -24.31 -12.97 1.27
C THR A 163 -25.21 -14.03 0.62
N ASP A 164 -24.85 -14.53 -0.56
CA ASP A 164 -25.62 -15.54 -1.27
C ASP A 164 -25.33 -16.94 -0.76
N ASN A 165 -24.10 -17.18 -0.28
CA ASN A 165 -23.60 -18.48 0.14
C ASN A 165 -23.74 -18.71 1.65
N VAL A 166 -23.83 -17.64 2.46
CA VAL A 166 -23.91 -17.73 3.92
C VAL A 166 -25.33 -17.53 4.40
N LYS A 167 -25.92 -18.59 4.97
CA LYS A 167 -27.24 -18.50 5.60
C LYS A 167 -27.15 -17.79 6.96
N GLY A 168 -27.83 -16.66 7.10
CA GLY A 168 -27.81 -15.81 8.29
C GLY A 168 -26.78 -14.71 8.20
N THR A 169 -26.60 -13.98 9.30
CA THR A 169 -25.74 -12.78 9.34
C THR A 169 -24.62 -12.99 10.36
N PRO A 170 -23.38 -13.24 9.93
CA PRO A 170 -22.21 -13.22 10.80
C PRO A 170 -22.03 -11.80 11.38
N LYS A 171 -21.67 -11.70 12.67
CA LYS A 171 -21.57 -10.41 13.38
C LYS A 171 -20.28 -10.25 14.19
N THR A 172 -19.63 -11.35 14.52
CA THR A 172 -18.48 -11.35 15.42
C THR A 172 -17.31 -12.14 14.82
N ILE A 173 -16.10 -11.87 15.27
CA ILE A 173 -14.95 -12.65 14.86
C ILE A 173 -15.07 -14.14 15.22
N LYS A 174 -15.83 -14.47 16.25
CA LYS A 174 -16.15 -15.88 16.58
C LYS A 174 -16.96 -16.57 15.50
N ASP A 175 -17.81 -15.84 14.79
CA ASP A 175 -18.61 -16.41 13.69
C ASP A 175 -17.71 -16.86 12.53
N PHE A 176 -16.59 -16.21 12.30
CA PHE A 176 -15.59 -16.59 11.29
C PHE A 176 -15.05 -18.01 11.56
N PHE A 177 -14.83 -18.38 12.82
CA PHE A 177 -14.32 -19.69 13.23
C PHE A 177 -15.44 -20.73 13.48
N ASN A 178 -16.70 -20.33 13.43
CA ASN A 178 -17.83 -21.23 13.72
C ASN A 178 -18.32 -21.95 12.47
N THR A 179 -17.64 -23.00 12.06
CA THR A 179 -17.96 -23.84 10.90
C THR A 179 -19.24 -24.68 11.09
N LYS A 180 -19.68 -24.87 12.33
CA LYS A 180 -20.96 -25.53 12.61
C LYS A 180 -22.15 -24.65 12.22
N LYS A 181 -22.08 -23.36 12.54
CA LYS A 181 -23.11 -22.36 12.22
C LYS A 181 -22.99 -21.86 10.78
N PHE A 182 -21.80 -21.70 10.31
CA PHE A 182 -21.47 -21.17 8.98
C PHE A 182 -20.51 -22.13 8.28
N PRO A 183 -20.98 -23.23 7.70
CA PRO A 183 -20.12 -24.21 7.01
C PRO A 183 -19.54 -23.63 5.72
N GLY A 184 -18.35 -24.11 5.34
CA GLY A 184 -17.62 -23.76 4.13
C GLY A 184 -16.20 -23.28 4.41
N LYS A 185 -15.38 -23.20 3.37
CA LYS A 185 -13.97 -22.78 3.46
C LYS A 185 -13.81 -21.32 3.88
N ARG A 186 -12.65 -21.03 4.47
CA ARG A 186 -12.20 -19.66 4.83
C ARG A 186 -10.97 -19.30 4.05
N ALA A 187 -10.89 -18.05 3.59
CA ALA A 187 -9.63 -17.50 3.12
C ALA A 187 -8.96 -16.75 4.26
N ILE A 188 -7.67 -17.02 4.50
CA ILE A 188 -6.86 -16.37 5.51
C ILE A 188 -5.50 -15.96 4.91
N TYR A 189 -4.83 -14.97 5.50
CA TYR A 189 -3.56 -14.48 4.98
C TYR A 189 -2.46 -15.54 5.05
N LYS A 190 -1.52 -15.49 4.11
CA LYS A 190 -0.42 -16.48 3.97
C LYS A 190 0.52 -16.58 5.16
N SER A 191 0.64 -15.54 5.98
CA SER A 191 1.60 -15.45 7.10
C SER A 191 0.91 -15.45 8.46
N ALA A 192 1.72 -15.56 9.53
CA ALA A 192 1.27 -15.50 10.91
C ALA A 192 0.65 -14.14 11.28
N LEU A 193 1.16 -13.05 10.68
CA LEU A 193 0.73 -11.67 10.91
C LEU A 193 -0.80 -11.55 10.86
N THR A 194 -1.37 -10.98 11.89
CA THR A 194 -2.80 -10.79 12.14
C THR A 194 -3.63 -12.06 12.31
N ASN A 195 -3.26 -13.18 11.69
CA ASN A 195 -3.96 -14.44 11.89
C ASN A 195 -3.88 -14.94 13.34
N LEU A 196 -2.74 -14.77 14.01
CA LEU A 196 -2.58 -15.16 15.41
C LEU A 196 -3.42 -14.29 16.35
N GLU A 197 -3.43 -12.99 16.12
CA GLU A 197 -4.24 -12.03 16.89
C GLU A 197 -5.74 -12.30 16.71
N ILE A 198 -6.19 -12.47 15.48
CA ILE A 198 -7.58 -12.78 15.12
C ILE A 198 -8.01 -14.12 15.77
N ALA A 199 -7.15 -15.12 15.74
CA ALA A 199 -7.42 -16.42 16.36
C ALA A 199 -7.59 -16.30 17.88
N LEU A 200 -6.72 -15.56 18.58
CA LEU A 200 -6.82 -15.31 20.01
C LEU A 200 -8.07 -14.50 20.37
N ALA A 201 -8.41 -13.48 19.56
CA ALA A 201 -9.64 -12.70 19.74
C ALA A 201 -10.88 -13.58 19.59
N ALA A 202 -10.93 -14.46 18.60
CA ALA A 202 -12.01 -15.43 18.39
C ALA A 202 -12.08 -16.46 19.51
N ASP A 203 -10.95 -16.85 20.09
CA ASP A 203 -10.85 -17.79 21.21
C ASP A 203 -11.13 -17.14 22.59
N GLY A 204 -11.56 -15.88 22.58
CA GLY A 204 -12.12 -15.18 23.75
C GLY A 204 -11.14 -14.29 24.51
N ILE A 205 -9.93 -14.07 24.02
CA ILE A 205 -9.06 -13.03 24.57
C ILE A 205 -9.62 -11.69 24.12
N LYS A 206 -10.22 -10.94 25.03
CA LYS A 206 -10.63 -9.55 24.75
C LYS A 206 -9.38 -8.74 24.46
N PRO A 207 -9.31 -7.99 23.36
CA PRO A 207 -8.10 -7.26 22.97
C PRO A 207 -7.54 -6.35 24.07
N GLY A 208 -8.41 -5.70 24.85
CA GLY A 208 -7.99 -4.67 25.80
C GLY A 208 -7.65 -3.37 25.06
N LYS A 209 -7.02 -2.42 25.72
CA LYS A 209 -6.60 -1.18 25.08
C LYS A 209 -5.53 -1.49 24.02
N GLY A 210 -5.83 -1.18 22.75
CA GLY A 210 -4.89 -1.34 21.64
C GLY A 210 -4.40 -2.79 21.39
N GLY A 211 -5.08 -3.82 21.92
CA GLY A 211 -4.62 -5.20 21.72
C GLY A 211 -3.66 -5.74 22.79
N ALA A 212 -3.33 -4.96 23.83
CA ALA A 212 -2.31 -5.32 24.82
C ALA A 212 -2.44 -6.73 25.44
N LYS A 213 -3.69 -7.24 25.60
CA LYS A 213 -3.90 -8.60 26.13
C LYS A 213 -3.61 -9.68 25.10
N ILE A 214 -3.77 -9.40 23.84
CA ILE A 214 -3.44 -10.31 22.73
C ILE A 214 -1.92 -10.44 22.66
N TYR A 215 -1.18 -9.33 22.61
CA TYR A 215 0.28 -9.36 22.53
C TYR A 215 0.92 -9.97 23.80
N LYS A 216 0.40 -9.65 25.00
CA LYS A 216 0.83 -10.34 26.22
C LYS A 216 0.65 -11.86 26.15
N ALA A 217 -0.34 -12.37 25.43
CA ALA A 217 -0.48 -13.81 25.19
C ALA A 217 0.55 -14.30 24.17
N LEU A 218 0.76 -13.55 23.06
CA LEU A 218 1.71 -13.89 22.00
C LEU A 218 3.18 -13.81 22.45
N GLU A 219 3.50 -13.09 23.53
CA GLU A 219 4.82 -13.10 24.19
C GLU A 219 5.14 -14.45 24.86
N THR A 220 4.17 -15.37 24.92
CA THR A 220 4.33 -16.68 25.55
C THR A 220 4.17 -17.80 24.53
N GLU A 221 5.00 -18.84 24.63
CA GLU A 221 4.89 -20.03 23.78
C GLU A 221 3.49 -20.66 23.83
N LYS A 222 2.89 -20.75 25.03
CA LYS A 222 1.52 -21.24 25.21
C LYS A 222 0.46 -20.41 24.47
N GLY A 223 0.63 -19.10 24.42
CA GLY A 223 -0.30 -18.23 23.68
C GLY A 223 -0.13 -18.35 22.18
N VAL A 224 1.09 -18.48 21.69
CA VAL A 224 1.38 -18.74 20.27
C VAL A 224 0.80 -20.09 19.85
N GLU A 225 1.05 -21.16 20.62
CA GLU A 225 0.48 -22.49 20.39
C GLU A 225 -1.07 -22.47 20.37
N ARG A 226 -1.68 -21.77 21.32
CA ARG A 226 -3.13 -21.59 21.38
C ARG A 226 -3.69 -20.94 20.13
N ALA A 227 -3.03 -19.87 19.62
CA ALA A 227 -3.44 -19.20 18.38
C ALA A 227 -3.31 -20.12 17.17
N MET A 228 -2.17 -20.81 17.04
CA MET A 228 -1.92 -21.74 15.93
C MET A 228 -2.88 -22.92 15.94
N ASN A 229 -3.17 -23.50 17.10
CA ASN A 229 -4.15 -24.60 17.26
C ASN A 229 -5.55 -24.14 16.82
N LYS A 230 -5.94 -22.90 17.14
CA LYS A 230 -7.22 -22.34 16.68
C LYS A 230 -7.32 -22.25 15.16
N ILE A 231 -6.24 -21.86 14.49
CA ILE A 231 -6.16 -21.85 13.02
C ILE A 231 -6.17 -23.29 12.47
N LYS A 232 -5.38 -24.17 13.07
CA LYS A 232 -5.34 -25.59 12.66
C LYS A 232 -6.70 -26.24 12.76
N GLU A 233 -7.44 -26.04 13.86
CA GLU A 233 -8.83 -26.51 14.03
C GLU A 233 -9.73 -26.04 12.88
N LEU A 234 -9.67 -24.75 12.51
CA LEU A 234 -10.45 -24.19 11.41
C LEU A 234 -10.10 -24.84 10.07
N CYS A 235 -8.80 -25.00 9.79
CA CYS A 235 -8.31 -25.48 8.50
C CYS A 235 -8.54 -26.99 8.30
N THR A 236 -8.57 -27.78 9.39
CA THR A 236 -8.77 -29.24 9.36
C THR A 236 -10.23 -29.67 9.63
N ASP A 237 -11.13 -28.73 9.96
CA ASP A 237 -12.55 -29.05 10.18
C ASP A 237 -13.19 -29.53 8.87
N PRO A 238 -13.87 -30.70 8.84
CA PRO A 238 -14.54 -31.22 7.65
C PRO A 238 -15.61 -30.28 7.05
N LYS A 239 -16.16 -29.37 7.88
CA LYS A 239 -17.13 -28.35 7.47
C LYS A 239 -16.48 -26.99 7.17
N GLY A 240 -15.17 -26.90 7.33
CA GLY A 240 -14.34 -25.72 7.16
C GLY A 240 -13.33 -25.86 6.04
N GLY A 241 -12.06 -25.67 6.38
CA GLY A 241 -10.93 -25.68 5.48
C GLY A 241 -10.43 -24.27 5.19
N CYS A 242 -9.16 -24.17 4.82
CA CYS A 242 -8.49 -22.88 4.56
C CYS A 242 -7.98 -22.78 3.14
N VAL A 243 -8.07 -21.57 2.58
CA VAL A 243 -7.34 -21.11 1.40
C VAL A 243 -6.41 -19.98 1.86
N PHE A 244 -5.12 -20.11 1.59
CA PHE A 244 -4.14 -19.08 1.97
C PHE A 244 -3.96 -18.10 0.82
N TRP A 245 -4.29 -16.83 1.06
CA TRP A 245 -4.12 -15.77 0.06
C TRP A 245 -2.83 -14.97 0.29
N SER A 246 -2.27 -14.40 -0.79
CA SER A 246 -1.04 -13.61 -0.77
C SER A 246 -1.18 -12.23 -1.38
N ALA A 247 -2.13 -12.02 -2.28
CA ALA A 247 -2.39 -10.75 -2.93
C ALA A 247 -3.72 -10.16 -2.48
N GLY A 248 -3.79 -8.85 -2.27
CA GLY A 248 -4.97 -8.18 -1.71
C GLY A 248 -6.26 -8.27 -2.53
N ALA A 249 -6.17 -8.59 -3.83
CA ALA A 249 -7.34 -8.83 -4.67
C ALA A 249 -7.99 -10.20 -4.43
N GLN A 250 -7.22 -11.19 -3.97
CA GLN A 250 -7.70 -12.58 -3.83
C GLN A 250 -8.87 -12.76 -2.84
N PRO A 251 -8.89 -12.15 -1.63
CA PRO A 251 -10.00 -12.37 -0.70
C PRO A 251 -11.39 -12.04 -1.28
N PRO A 252 -11.65 -10.87 -1.88
CA PRO A 252 -12.93 -10.61 -2.52
C PRO A 252 -13.20 -11.51 -3.73
N GLU A 253 -12.21 -11.84 -4.55
CA GLU A 253 -12.36 -12.75 -5.69
C GLU A 253 -12.78 -14.16 -5.24
N LEU A 254 -12.16 -14.71 -4.19
CA LEU A 254 -12.50 -16.00 -3.60
C LEU A 254 -13.92 -16.02 -3.01
N LEU A 255 -14.37 -14.90 -2.45
CA LEU A 255 -15.75 -14.75 -1.97
C LEU A 255 -16.74 -14.71 -3.13
N VAL A 256 -16.47 -13.90 -4.16
CA VAL A 256 -17.36 -13.72 -5.32
C VAL A 256 -17.47 -15.02 -6.13
N SER A 257 -16.37 -15.75 -6.32
CA SER A 257 -16.39 -17.05 -6.99
C SER A 257 -17.09 -18.14 -6.19
N GLY A 258 -17.32 -17.93 -4.90
CA GLY A 258 -17.91 -18.93 -4.00
C GLY A 258 -16.94 -20.02 -3.57
N GLU A 259 -15.64 -19.92 -3.86
CA GLU A 259 -14.63 -20.87 -3.40
C GLU A 259 -14.53 -20.88 -1.88
N VAL A 260 -14.71 -19.71 -1.25
CA VAL A 260 -14.80 -19.56 0.20
C VAL A 260 -16.09 -18.83 0.57
N VAL A 261 -16.59 -19.08 1.78
CA VAL A 261 -17.79 -18.42 2.29
C VAL A 261 -17.47 -17.19 3.13
N MET A 262 -16.29 -17.13 3.74
CA MET A 262 -15.76 -16.00 4.50
C MET A 262 -14.27 -15.86 4.21
N ALA A 263 -13.79 -14.62 4.24
CA ALA A 263 -12.39 -14.30 4.02
C ALA A 263 -11.93 -13.21 4.98
N THR A 264 -10.78 -13.39 5.65
CA THR A 264 -10.05 -12.25 6.21
C THR A 264 -9.38 -11.49 5.08
N GLY A 265 -9.23 -10.19 5.24
CA GLY A 265 -8.58 -9.36 4.21
C GLY A 265 -8.54 -7.90 4.62
N TRP A 266 -8.16 -7.05 3.70
CA TRP A 266 -8.07 -5.61 3.91
C TRP A 266 -9.38 -4.92 3.57
N ASN A 267 -9.92 -4.15 4.49
CA ASN A 267 -11.25 -3.55 4.40
C ASN A 267 -11.50 -2.76 3.10
N GLY A 268 -10.50 -2.05 2.60
CA GLY A 268 -10.64 -1.27 1.35
C GLY A 268 -10.85 -2.16 0.12
N ARG A 269 -10.31 -3.39 0.11
CA ARG A 269 -10.54 -4.36 -0.97
C ARG A 269 -11.97 -4.87 -0.95
N PHE A 270 -12.48 -5.17 0.24
CA PHE A 270 -13.87 -5.55 0.42
C PHE A 270 -14.83 -4.39 0.10
N PHE A 271 -14.49 -3.16 0.51
CA PHE A 271 -15.25 -1.97 0.14
C PHE A 271 -15.34 -1.81 -1.38
N ASN A 272 -14.23 -1.95 -2.10
CA ASN A 272 -14.22 -1.84 -3.55
C ASN A 272 -15.12 -2.90 -4.19
N ALA A 273 -15.04 -4.14 -3.75
CA ALA A 273 -15.88 -5.20 -4.28
C ALA A 273 -17.37 -4.99 -3.90
N GLU A 274 -17.68 -4.66 -2.64
CA GLU A 274 -19.06 -4.46 -2.16
C GLU A 274 -19.73 -3.23 -2.78
N ILE A 275 -19.09 -2.06 -2.65
CA ILE A 275 -19.67 -0.77 -3.03
C ILE A 275 -19.26 -0.35 -4.44
N GLY A 276 -17.98 -0.56 -4.81
CA GLY A 276 -17.46 -0.18 -6.12
C GLY A 276 -17.96 -1.06 -7.25
N GLU A 277 -18.08 -2.36 -7.01
CA GLU A 277 -18.42 -3.38 -8.03
C GLU A 277 -19.81 -4.00 -7.81
N GLY A 278 -20.44 -3.76 -6.66
CA GLY A 278 -21.76 -4.32 -6.33
C GLY A 278 -21.75 -5.81 -6.04
N ALA A 279 -20.61 -6.35 -5.59
CA ALA A 279 -20.49 -7.77 -5.27
C ALA A 279 -21.36 -8.17 -4.04
N PRO A 280 -21.89 -9.40 -3.98
CA PRO A 280 -22.74 -9.89 -2.90
C PRO A 280 -21.90 -10.25 -1.67
N ILE A 281 -21.16 -9.31 -1.13
CA ILE A 281 -20.36 -9.48 0.07
C ILE A 281 -20.68 -8.44 1.12
N LYS A 282 -20.43 -8.76 2.39
CA LYS A 282 -20.59 -7.85 3.52
C LYS A 282 -19.41 -7.95 4.46
N GLN A 283 -18.92 -6.81 4.91
CA GLN A 283 -17.82 -6.70 5.88
C GLN A 283 -18.34 -6.85 7.32
N VAL A 284 -17.51 -7.43 8.17
CA VAL A 284 -17.71 -7.52 9.62
C VAL A 284 -16.52 -6.92 10.34
N TRP A 285 -16.78 -5.94 11.18
CA TRP A 285 -15.76 -5.13 11.85
C TRP A 285 -15.35 -5.62 13.24
N ASP A 286 -16.16 -6.52 13.84
CA ASP A 286 -15.87 -7.05 15.17
C ASP A 286 -14.58 -7.87 15.16
N GLY A 287 -13.67 -7.54 16.06
CA GLY A 287 -12.36 -8.21 16.16
C GLY A 287 -11.36 -7.79 15.09
N GLN A 288 -11.58 -6.67 14.40
CA GLN A 288 -10.66 -6.16 13.39
C GLN A 288 -9.29 -5.81 14.00
N GLY A 289 -8.24 -6.01 13.22
CA GLY A 289 -6.91 -5.47 13.48
C GLY A 289 -6.73 -4.15 12.72
N LEU A 290 -6.63 -3.03 13.43
CA LEU A 290 -6.24 -1.76 12.81
C LEU A 290 -4.74 -1.76 12.60
N ASP A 291 -4.32 -1.37 11.42
CA ASP A 291 -2.93 -1.35 11.03
C ASP A 291 -2.61 -0.09 10.22
N TYR A 292 -1.34 0.15 10.07
CA TYR A 292 -0.80 1.37 9.50
C TYR A 292 0.12 1.04 8.33
N GLU A 293 -0.08 1.73 7.23
CA GLU A 293 0.78 1.64 6.06
C GLU A 293 1.60 2.92 5.94
N TYR A 294 2.85 2.76 5.56
CA TYR A 294 3.81 3.86 5.46
C TYR A 294 4.51 3.83 4.12
N PHE A 295 4.85 5.01 3.65
CA PHE A 295 5.86 5.13 2.62
C PHE A 295 7.25 5.26 3.22
N VAL A 296 8.22 4.68 2.51
CA VAL A 296 9.65 4.84 2.72
C VAL A 296 10.31 5.27 1.41
N GLN A 297 11.40 6.03 1.50
CA GLN A 297 12.25 6.33 0.35
C GLN A 297 13.45 5.38 0.35
N VAL A 298 13.70 4.74 -0.79
CA VAL A 298 14.82 3.80 -0.94
C VAL A 298 16.14 4.57 -1.02
N LYS A 299 17.07 4.23 -0.14
CA LYS A 299 18.41 4.82 -0.13
C LYS A 299 19.23 4.32 -1.32
N GLY A 300 19.77 5.23 -2.11
CA GLY A 300 20.48 4.90 -3.35
C GLY A 300 19.55 4.56 -4.52
N GLY A 301 18.25 4.83 -4.42
CA GLY A 301 17.30 4.72 -5.52
C GLY A 301 17.64 5.68 -6.68
N PRO A 302 17.07 5.45 -7.88
CA PRO A 302 17.40 6.25 -9.08
C PRO A 302 17.24 7.77 -8.91
N ASN A 303 16.28 8.16 -8.06
CA ASN A 303 15.94 9.58 -7.82
C ASN A 303 16.25 10.05 -6.39
N ASP A 304 17.09 9.33 -5.64
CA ASP A 304 17.55 9.73 -4.31
C ASP A 304 18.50 10.93 -4.39
N ALA A 305 19.59 10.82 -5.14
CA ALA A 305 20.63 11.86 -5.22
C ALA A 305 20.14 13.19 -5.80
N ASN A 306 19.16 13.18 -6.73
CA ASN A 306 18.58 14.39 -7.30
C ASN A 306 17.42 14.96 -6.47
N GLY A 307 17.04 14.28 -5.38
CA GLY A 307 15.97 14.68 -4.46
C GLY A 307 14.56 14.59 -5.02
N MET A 308 14.35 14.02 -6.21
CA MET A 308 13.04 13.97 -6.83
C MET A 308 12.13 12.93 -6.15
N ALA A 309 12.68 11.80 -5.69
CA ALA A 309 11.95 10.82 -4.89
C ALA A 309 11.36 11.47 -3.62
N LYS A 310 12.18 12.24 -2.88
CA LYS A 310 11.71 12.96 -1.68
C LYS A 310 10.64 14.00 -2.01
N LYS A 311 10.80 14.78 -3.08
CA LYS A 311 9.81 15.78 -3.50
C LYS A 311 8.47 15.14 -3.88
N ALA A 312 8.51 14.03 -4.61
CA ALA A 312 7.32 13.28 -4.97
C ALA A 312 6.62 12.71 -3.72
N LEU A 313 7.37 12.09 -2.81
CA LEU A 313 6.88 11.54 -1.56
C LEU A 313 6.25 12.62 -0.67
N ALA A 314 6.92 13.76 -0.49
CA ALA A 314 6.41 14.88 0.28
C ALA A 314 5.08 15.43 -0.27
N MET A 315 4.96 15.48 -1.59
CA MET A 315 3.71 15.91 -2.24
C MET A 315 2.61 14.86 -2.11
N MET A 316 2.90 13.58 -2.37
CA MET A 316 1.93 12.48 -2.26
C MET A 316 1.37 12.36 -0.84
N THR A 317 2.14 12.71 0.18
CA THR A 317 1.73 12.66 1.59
C THR A 317 1.22 13.99 2.14
N SER A 318 0.94 14.98 1.29
CA SER A 318 0.25 16.21 1.70
C SER A 318 -1.22 15.95 2.05
N SER A 319 -1.84 16.89 2.76
CA SER A 319 -3.20 16.75 3.28
C SER A 319 -4.23 16.48 2.20
N GLU A 320 -4.19 17.26 1.11
CA GLU A 320 -5.11 17.13 -0.02
C GLU A 320 -4.90 15.82 -0.79
N MET A 321 -3.64 15.42 -0.94
CA MET A 321 -3.29 14.22 -1.71
C MET A 321 -3.73 12.95 -0.97
N LEU A 322 -3.44 12.84 0.32
CA LEU A 322 -3.92 11.70 1.11
C LEU A 322 -5.46 11.64 1.18
N ALA A 323 -6.14 12.79 1.32
CA ALA A 323 -7.60 12.85 1.21
C ALA A 323 -8.09 12.42 -0.18
N GLY A 324 -7.33 12.76 -1.23
CA GLY A 324 -7.64 12.38 -2.62
C GLY A 324 -7.71 10.86 -2.83
N SER A 325 -6.80 10.10 -2.24
CA SER A 325 -6.80 8.63 -2.31
C SER A 325 -8.09 8.03 -1.74
N ALA A 326 -8.60 8.59 -0.64
CA ALA A 326 -9.83 8.14 -0.02
C ALA A 326 -11.12 8.38 -0.84
N LYS A 327 -11.04 9.05 -1.99
CA LYS A 327 -12.14 9.09 -2.98
C LYS A 327 -12.36 7.78 -3.71
N TYR A 328 -11.39 6.90 -3.68
CA TYR A 328 -11.38 5.71 -4.53
C TYR A 328 -11.41 4.40 -3.73
N ILE A 329 -10.99 4.44 -2.46
CA ILE A 329 -10.93 3.25 -1.59
C ILE A 329 -11.15 3.65 -0.11
N ALA A 330 -11.75 2.77 0.69
CA ALA A 330 -12.07 3.06 2.09
C ALA A 330 -10.89 2.80 3.04
N TYR A 331 -9.75 3.43 2.77
CA TYR A 331 -8.63 3.52 3.70
C TYR A 331 -8.54 4.92 4.27
N ALA A 332 -8.41 5.03 5.59
CA ALA A 332 -8.37 6.34 6.23
C ALA A 332 -7.01 7.00 5.98
N PRO A 333 -6.97 8.25 5.50
CA PRO A 333 -5.71 8.96 5.34
C PRO A 333 -5.04 9.20 6.69
N TRP A 334 -3.69 9.19 6.72
CA TRP A 334 -2.91 9.23 7.95
C TRP A 334 -2.80 10.63 8.60
N ARG A 335 -3.25 11.69 7.90
CA ARG A 335 -3.27 13.06 8.42
C ARG A 335 -4.63 13.45 8.98
N LYS A 336 -4.67 14.12 10.14
CA LYS A 336 -5.87 14.70 10.73
C LYS A 336 -6.53 15.73 9.82
N SER A 337 -5.71 16.58 9.18
CA SER A 337 -6.16 17.56 8.19
C SER A 337 -6.82 16.91 6.98
N SER A 338 -6.36 15.74 6.53
CA SER A 338 -6.99 15.00 5.42
C SER A 338 -8.38 14.49 5.78
N ILE A 339 -8.58 14.01 7.03
CA ILE A 339 -9.92 13.63 7.52
C ILE A 339 -10.86 14.84 7.50
N SER A 340 -10.38 15.99 7.98
CA SER A 340 -11.19 17.24 7.96
C SER A 340 -11.57 17.68 6.54
N ILE A 341 -10.70 17.44 5.56
CA ILE A 341 -11.01 17.70 4.13
C ILE A 341 -12.13 16.78 3.66
N MET A 342 -12.06 15.49 3.98
CA MET A 342 -13.08 14.51 3.61
C MET A 342 -14.43 14.82 4.26
N GLU A 343 -14.47 15.07 5.58
CA GLU A 343 -15.70 15.40 6.32
C GLU A 343 -16.44 16.61 5.75
N LYS A 344 -15.69 17.64 5.35
CA LYS A 344 -16.27 18.85 4.72
C LYS A 344 -16.72 18.61 3.27
N GLY A 345 -16.17 17.62 2.60
CA GLY A 345 -16.43 17.31 1.19
C GLY A 345 -17.41 16.16 0.94
N GLU A 346 -18.01 15.58 1.99
CA GLU A 346 -18.96 14.47 1.82
C GLU A 346 -20.19 14.85 0.93
N PRO A 347 -20.68 13.93 0.09
CA PRO A 347 -20.23 12.55 -0.12
C PRO A 347 -18.90 12.50 -0.89
N TRP A 348 -17.87 11.86 -0.30
CA TRP A 348 -16.48 11.95 -0.78
C TRP A 348 -16.11 10.88 -1.82
N TYR A 349 -16.83 9.76 -1.88
CA TYR A 349 -16.54 8.70 -2.86
C TYR A 349 -16.73 9.20 -4.30
N LYS A 350 -15.98 8.59 -5.22
CA LYS A 350 -15.99 8.92 -6.66
C LYS A 350 -17.37 8.86 -7.34
N ASP A 351 -18.34 8.16 -6.74
CA ASP A 351 -19.71 8.06 -7.23
C ASP A 351 -20.57 9.31 -6.92
N GLY A 352 -20.06 10.23 -6.10
CA GLY A 352 -20.75 11.44 -5.65
C GLY A 352 -21.98 11.19 -4.77
N LYS A 353 -22.15 10.01 -4.20
CA LYS A 353 -23.31 9.58 -3.40
C LYS A 353 -22.93 8.94 -2.08
N THR A 354 -21.85 8.16 -2.05
CA THR A 354 -21.41 7.40 -0.88
C THR A 354 -20.58 8.27 0.04
N ASN A 355 -21.01 8.40 1.29
CA ASN A 355 -20.22 9.00 2.36
C ASN A 355 -19.08 8.06 2.75
N MET A 356 -17.84 8.54 2.69
CA MET A 356 -16.67 7.74 2.94
C MET A 356 -16.30 7.63 4.42
N VAL A 357 -16.56 8.66 5.23
CA VAL A 357 -16.21 8.65 6.65
C VAL A 357 -16.80 7.43 7.40
N PRO A 358 -18.09 7.04 7.21
CA PRO A 358 -18.63 5.84 7.84
C PRO A 358 -18.00 4.52 7.33
N GLN A 359 -17.38 4.52 6.16
CA GLN A 359 -16.74 3.35 5.55
C GLN A 359 -15.30 3.14 6.05
N MET A 360 -14.74 4.13 6.76
CA MET A 360 -13.38 4.04 7.25
C MET A 360 -13.25 3.05 8.41
N PRO A 361 -12.11 2.34 8.51
CA PRO A 361 -11.87 1.39 9.61
C PRO A 361 -11.86 2.10 10.98
N THR A 362 -11.56 3.38 11.01
CA THR A 362 -11.50 4.23 12.19
C THR A 362 -12.85 4.86 12.59
N ALA A 363 -13.92 4.65 11.81
CA ALA A 363 -15.23 5.16 12.15
C ALA A 363 -15.71 4.64 13.52
N PRO A 364 -16.38 5.47 14.35
CA PRO A 364 -16.81 5.06 15.69
C PRO A 364 -17.67 3.78 15.72
N ALA A 365 -18.47 3.56 14.67
CA ALA A 365 -19.29 2.35 14.54
C ALA A 365 -18.44 1.09 14.36
N ASN A 366 -17.27 1.21 13.74
CA ASN A 366 -16.38 0.12 13.34
C ASN A 366 -15.35 -0.21 14.43
N THR A 367 -15.06 0.69 15.37
CA THR A 367 -14.02 0.57 16.41
C THR A 367 -14.54 0.11 17.77
N LYS A 368 -15.62 -0.68 17.81
CA LYS A 368 -16.20 -1.18 19.08
C LYS A 368 -15.38 -2.30 19.72
N ASN A 369 -14.80 -3.15 18.89
CA ASN A 369 -13.97 -4.30 19.31
C ASN A 369 -12.85 -4.46 18.29
N TYR A 370 -11.63 -4.03 18.61
CA TYR A 370 -10.48 -4.03 17.73
C TYR A 370 -9.18 -4.18 18.50
N PHE A 371 -8.10 -4.54 17.82
CA PHE A 371 -6.75 -4.40 18.29
C PHE A 371 -5.94 -3.54 17.31
N LEU A 372 -4.85 -2.96 17.79
CA LEU A 372 -3.85 -2.32 16.95
C LEU A 372 -2.77 -3.36 16.64
N VAL A 373 -2.35 -3.48 15.40
CA VAL A 373 -1.19 -4.29 15.05
C VAL A 373 0.05 -3.63 15.65
N ASP A 374 0.82 -4.41 16.42
CA ASP A 374 2.02 -3.91 17.10
C ASP A 374 3.25 -4.11 16.20
N PRO A 375 3.77 -3.04 15.59
CA PRO A 375 4.89 -3.15 14.66
C PRO A 375 6.20 -3.55 15.33
N ILE A 376 6.38 -3.19 16.60
CA ILE A 376 7.59 -3.54 17.36
C ILE A 376 7.57 -5.04 17.65
N PHE A 377 6.44 -5.55 18.14
CA PHE A 377 6.28 -6.98 18.36
C PHE A 377 6.59 -7.79 17.10
N TRP A 378 6.06 -7.37 15.95
CA TRP A 378 6.28 -8.09 14.69
C TRP A 378 7.68 -7.89 14.11
N ALA A 379 8.32 -6.74 14.30
CA ALA A 379 9.71 -6.54 13.93
C ALA A 379 10.64 -7.50 14.73
N ASP A 380 10.38 -7.67 16.02
CA ASP A 380 11.21 -8.50 16.92
C ASP A 380 10.93 -10.01 16.77
N ASN A 381 9.66 -10.40 16.55
CA ASN A 381 9.23 -11.80 16.64
C ASN A 381 8.79 -12.41 15.29
N GLY A 382 8.66 -11.57 14.23
CA GLY A 382 8.06 -11.98 12.96
C GLY A 382 8.77 -13.13 12.26
N THR A 383 10.10 -13.21 12.36
CA THR A 383 10.89 -14.30 11.75
C THR A 383 10.58 -15.64 12.44
N GLU A 384 10.69 -15.70 13.76
CA GLU A 384 10.43 -16.93 14.53
C GLU A 384 8.98 -17.40 14.38
N LEU A 385 8.02 -16.48 14.50
CA LEU A 385 6.61 -16.80 14.33
C LEU A 385 6.28 -17.22 12.90
N GLY A 386 6.97 -16.65 11.90
CA GLY A 386 6.88 -17.06 10.51
C GLY A 386 7.34 -18.50 10.29
N GLU A 387 8.47 -18.91 10.87
CA GLU A 387 8.97 -20.29 10.80
C GLU A 387 7.98 -21.29 11.45
N LYS A 388 7.47 -20.98 12.64
CA LYS A 388 6.46 -21.77 13.33
C LYS A 388 5.16 -21.87 12.51
N TRP A 389 4.77 -20.77 11.85
CA TRP A 389 3.60 -20.72 10.98
C TRP A 389 3.75 -21.60 9.74
N GLU A 390 4.90 -21.56 9.05
CA GLU A 390 5.16 -22.41 7.90
C GLU A 390 5.23 -23.89 8.30
N ALA A 391 5.83 -24.22 9.44
CA ALA A 391 5.84 -25.56 9.98
C ALA A 391 4.40 -26.08 10.30
N MET A 392 3.56 -25.23 10.86
CA MET A 392 2.14 -25.54 11.12
C MET A 392 1.39 -25.80 9.84
N LYS A 393 1.55 -24.93 8.79
CA LYS A 393 0.90 -25.08 7.48
C LYS A 393 1.32 -26.36 6.76
N ALA A 394 2.58 -26.74 6.85
CA ALA A 394 3.08 -27.98 6.24
C ALA A 394 2.43 -29.25 6.82
N GLY A 395 1.81 -29.15 8.00
CA GLY A 395 1.09 -30.23 8.66
C GLY A 395 -0.44 -30.19 8.46
N LEU A 396 -0.97 -29.30 7.64
CA LEU A 396 -2.40 -29.19 7.27
C LEU A 396 -2.71 -30.04 6.03
#